data_58fdad12402d32e8a2fcc360027f9f2e
#
_entry.id   58fdad12402d32e8a2fcc360027f9f2e
#
_cell.length_a   1.000
_cell.length_b   1.000
_cell.length_c   1.000
_cell.angle_alpha   90.00
_cell.angle_beta   90.00
_cell.angle_gamma   90.00
#
_symmetry.space_group_name_H-M   'P 1'
#
loop_
_entity.id
_entity.type
_entity.pdbx_description
1 polymer ?
#
loop_
_entity_poly.entity_id
_entity_poly.type
_entity_poly.pdbx_seq_one_letter_code
_entity_poly.pdbx_strand_id
1 'polypeptide(L)'
;METATCARAYHILDMLQNSGTLQTVPVMRRFRLVKAYAVTARVLLSYGIHALASQLGAGRWVASRRRDLHRRNARRVVRVILSLQGLFIKIGQLVSILTNFLPEDFRVELEGLQDRIPARPLEQIRTRIRSEFGADPEELFASFENKPVASASLAQVHEARLHDGRRVAVKVQHLNIEEVARLDLRTIRRILAIVSRIVGVRGLDQAYSQLESVILEELDFAAEGRNLTQVAGNFAGYEGVGFPEVVPERSTSRVLTTTYVEGVKVTDLEGLRRYGVDRSRLAERVVRAYAQMIFVDGFYHADPHPGNVIVRPNGEIVFIDFGAVARLSPQMKDGIPRLLMGIVLRDRVRIGEAFRQMGIVAQEGHQRTLDELVDHLQEHFFDELSADSFALRDVNLRSIIETKMEALPDFLQRGMSVRDLTETFQVPRDWILLERTSLLLLGLCTHLDPTMNPLKTLRPYLERIVFGIEDDWMAVIANAFTDFAVGVVTVFQEINRFVRRLNV
;
A
#
# COMPACT_ATOMS: atom_id res chain seq x y z
N MET A 1 -15.20 36.72 5.90
CA MET A 1 -15.23 36.89 4.43
C MET A 1 -14.76 35.62 3.66
N GLU A 2 -13.95 34.74 4.22
CA GLU A 2 -13.50 33.52 3.55
C GLU A 2 -14.54 32.41 3.42
N THR A 3 -15.49 32.30 4.35
CA THR A 3 -16.54 31.27 4.32
C THR A 3 -17.58 31.48 3.21
N ALA A 4 -17.90 32.74 2.87
CA ALA A 4 -18.86 33.07 1.81
C ALA A 4 -18.31 32.81 0.40
N THR A 5 -16.98 32.92 0.20
CA THR A 5 -16.32 32.63 -1.09
C THR A 5 -16.24 31.13 -1.35
N CYS A 6 -16.06 30.32 -0.32
CA CYS A 6 -16.05 28.87 -0.42
C CYS A 6 -17.44 28.30 -0.73
N ALA A 7 -18.49 28.82 -0.11
CA ALA A 7 -19.88 28.43 -0.36
C ALA A 7 -20.34 28.79 -1.79
N ARG A 8 -19.94 29.97 -2.32
CA ARG A 8 -20.22 30.34 -3.71
C ARG A 8 -19.47 29.47 -4.72
N ALA A 9 -18.23 29.08 -4.44
CA ALA A 9 -17.48 28.15 -5.28
C ALA A 9 -18.11 26.75 -5.31
N TYR A 10 -18.65 26.30 -4.17
CA TYR A 10 -19.40 25.04 -4.08
C TYR A 10 -20.72 25.09 -4.85
N HIS A 11 -21.44 26.19 -4.79
CA HIS A 11 -22.72 26.36 -5.51
C HIS A 11 -22.52 26.46 -7.02
N ILE A 12 -21.44 27.09 -7.48
CA ILE A 12 -21.08 27.16 -8.91
C ILE A 12 -20.62 25.78 -9.41
N LEU A 13 -19.89 25.01 -8.60
CA LEU A 13 -19.50 23.63 -8.92
C LEU A 13 -20.72 22.69 -9.02
N ASP A 14 -21.68 22.85 -8.12
CA ASP A 14 -22.92 22.06 -8.10
C ASP A 14 -23.80 22.37 -9.32
N MET A 15 -23.91 23.66 -9.70
CA MET A 15 -24.62 24.08 -10.91
C MET A 15 -23.95 23.61 -12.21
N LEU A 16 -22.60 23.54 -12.24
CA LEU A 16 -21.85 23.03 -13.40
C LEU A 16 -21.86 21.49 -13.48
N GLN A 17 -22.04 20.79 -12.37
CA GLN A 17 -22.20 19.34 -12.33
C GLN A 17 -23.59 18.88 -12.78
N ASN A 18 -24.62 19.73 -12.59
CA ASN A 18 -26.01 19.42 -12.95
C ASN A 18 -26.38 19.82 -14.38
N SER A 19 -25.55 20.61 -15.08
CA SER A 19 -25.74 20.89 -16.49
C SER A 19 -25.08 19.81 -17.36
N GLY A 20 -25.87 18.82 -17.77
CA GLY A 20 -25.47 17.66 -18.56
C GLY A 20 -24.96 17.95 -19.99
N THR A 21 -23.99 18.84 -20.16
CA THR A 21 -23.41 19.16 -21.45
C THR A 21 -21.93 18.82 -21.51
N LEU A 22 -21.55 18.06 -22.52
CA LEU A 22 -20.20 17.61 -22.91
C LEU A 22 -19.13 18.74 -23.03
N GLN A 23 -19.51 20.01 -22.82
CA GLN A 23 -18.61 21.18 -22.93
C GLN A 23 -17.83 21.52 -21.64
N THR A 24 -18.07 20.83 -20.52
CA THR A 24 -17.46 21.16 -19.23
C THR A 24 -16.05 20.55 -19.03
N VAL A 25 -15.68 19.54 -19.81
CA VAL A 25 -14.40 18.80 -19.67
C VAL A 25 -13.16 19.69 -19.87
N PRO A 26 -13.07 20.59 -20.87
CA PRO A 26 -11.89 21.44 -21.08
C PRO A 26 -11.68 22.48 -19.95
N VAL A 27 -12.76 23.05 -19.41
CA VAL A 27 -12.71 24.04 -18.34
C VAL A 27 -12.27 23.39 -17.03
N MET A 28 -12.81 22.23 -16.71
CA MET A 28 -12.36 21.43 -15.56
C MET A 28 -10.88 21.06 -15.66
N ARG A 29 -10.38 20.68 -16.85
CA ARG A 29 -8.97 20.34 -17.09
C ARG A 29 -8.04 21.52 -16.78
N ARG A 30 -8.35 22.72 -17.29
CA ARG A 30 -7.54 23.93 -17.02
C ARG A 30 -7.51 24.30 -15.55
N PHE A 31 -8.66 24.24 -14.90
CA PHE A 31 -8.78 24.53 -13.47
C PHE A 31 -7.95 23.57 -12.59
N ARG A 32 -7.94 22.27 -12.91
CA ARG A 32 -7.12 21.25 -12.21
C ARG A 32 -5.63 21.55 -12.32
N LEU A 33 -5.16 21.84 -13.55
CA LEU A 33 -3.76 22.19 -13.83
C LEU A 33 -3.33 23.43 -13.04
N VAL A 34 -4.09 24.52 -13.16
CA VAL A 34 -3.78 25.79 -12.49
C VAL A 34 -3.68 25.59 -10.98
N LYS A 35 -4.63 24.87 -10.39
CA LYS A 35 -4.62 24.58 -8.95
C LYS A 35 -3.40 23.78 -8.51
N ALA A 36 -3.06 22.72 -9.23
CA ALA A 36 -1.90 21.88 -8.93
C ALA A 36 -0.58 22.69 -9.01
N TYR A 37 -0.37 23.45 -10.08
CA TYR A 37 0.82 24.28 -10.22
C TYR A 37 0.87 25.44 -9.21
N ALA A 38 -0.25 26.07 -8.91
CA ALA A 38 -0.32 27.17 -7.94
C ALA A 38 0.08 26.73 -6.52
N VAL A 39 -0.42 25.57 -6.07
CA VAL A 39 -0.01 25.03 -4.76
C VAL A 39 1.45 24.64 -4.76
N THR A 40 1.96 24.01 -5.83
CA THR A 40 3.37 23.64 -5.96
C THR A 40 4.27 24.89 -5.90
N ALA A 41 3.95 25.92 -6.67
CA ALA A 41 4.71 27.19 -6.65
C ALA A 41 4.69 27.83 -5.26
N ARG A 42 3.55 27.85 -4.58
CA ARG A 42 3.41 28.39 -3.22
C ARG A 42 4.22 27.62 -2.19
N VAL A 43 4.25 26.29 -2.30
CA VAL A 43 5.07 25.43 -1.43
C VAL A 43 6.54 25.69 -1.67
N LEU A 44 7.02 25.66 -2.92
CA LEU A 44 8.41 25.92 -3.28
C LEU A 44 8.85 27.31 -2.84
N LEU A 45 8.03 28.35 -3.08
CA LEU A 45 8.32 29.72 -2.65
C LEU A 45 8.46 29.81 -1.13
N SER A 46 7.61 29.13 -0.37
CA SER A 46 7.67 29.14 1.09
C SER A 46 8.95 28.50 1.63
N TYR A 47 9.45 27.45 0.99
CA TYR A 47 10.75 26.85 1.30
C TYR A 47 11.91 27.73 0.83
N GLY A 48 11.80 28.36 -0.33
CA GLY A 48 12.81 29.32 -0.83
C GLY A 48 13.01 30.52 0.09
N ILE A 49 11.91 31.09 0.61
CA ILE A 49 11.97 32.17 1.60
C ILE A 49 12.66 31.70 2.89
N HIS A 50 12.37 30.47 3.36
CA HIS A 50 13.01 29.89 4.55
C HIS A 50 14.52 29.66 4.33
N ALA A 51 14.90 29.16 3.16
CA ALA A 51 16.29 28.94 2.79
C ALA A 51 17.05 30.28 2.74
N LEU A 52 16.48 31.30 2.11
CA LEU A 52 17.04 32.64 2.05
C LEU A 52 17.22 33.29 3.44
N ALA A 53 16.18 33.16 4.29
CA ALA A 53 16.25 33.65 5.67
C ALA A 53 17.38 32.97 6.47
N SER A 54 17.58 31.66 6.24
CA SER A 54 18.70 30.91 6.86
C SER A 54 20.06 31.45 6.44
N GLN A 55 20.24 31.78 5.15
CA GLN A 55 21.49 32.36 4.62
C GLN A 55 21.73 33.77 5.14
N LEU A 56 20.69 34.54 5.42
CA LEU A 56 20.75 35.89 5.97
C LEU A 56 20.95 35.96 7.50
N GLY A 57 21.35 34.85 8.14
CA GLY A 57 21.71 34.83 9.56
C GLY A 57 20.53 34.45 10.51
N ALA A 58 19.34 34.20 10.00
CA ALA A 58 18.19 33.82 10.80
C ALA A 58 18.10 32.28 11.09
N GLY A 59 19.22 31.55 11.08
CA GLY A 59 19.26 30.10 11.15
C GLY A 59 18.52 29.47 12.36
N ARG A 60 18.68 30.07 13.56
CA ARG A 60 17.98 29.62 14.78
C ARG A 60 16.47 29.79 14.66
N TRP A 61 15.99 30.88 14.10
CA TRP A 61 14.57 31.14 13.86
C TRP A 61 13.99 30.18 12.81
N VAL A 62 14.73 29.92 11.72
CA VAL A 62 14.35 28.96 10.68
C VAL A 62 14.24 27.56 11.25
N ALA A 63 15.23 27.10 12.05
CA ALA A 63 15.23 25.80 12.67
C ALA A 63 14.01 25.60 13.59
N SER A 64 13.69 26.59 14.44
CA SER A 64 12.53 26.52 15.35
C SER A 64 11.18 26.48 14.64
N ARG A 65 11.08 27.01 13.40
CA ARG A 65 9.83 27.07 12.63
C ARG A 65 9.73 26.06 11.48
N ARG A 66 10.76 25.23 11.29
CA ARG A 66 10.81 24.26 10.20
C ARG A 66 9.65 23.28 10.25
N ARG A 67 9.35 22.71 11.42
CA ARG A 67 8.21 21.80 11.61
C ARG A 67 6.88 22.45 11.29
N ASP A 68 6.65 23.68 11.75
CA ASP A 68 5.42 24.42 11.43
C ASP A 68 5.28 24.74 9.94
N LEU A 69 6.40 24.96 9.25
CA LEU A 69 6.41 25.15 7.80
C LEU A 69 5.99 23.86 7.07
N HIS A 70 6.58 22.72 7.46
CA HIS A 70 6.24 21.42 6.89
C HIS A 70 4.74 21.15 7.07
N ARG A 71 4.23 21.27 8.28
CA ARG A 71 2.82 21.04 8.62
C ARG A 71 1.86 21.96 7.85
N ARG A 72 2.16 23.25 7.74
CA ARG A 72 1.35 24.19 6.95
C ARG A 72 1.33 23.84 5.47
N ASN A 73 2.46 23.44 4.91
CA ASN A 73 2.57 23.04 3.51
C ASN A 73 1.86 21.71 3.25
N ALA A 74 2.02 20.72 4.13
CA ALA A 74 1.30 19.46 4.07
C ALA A 74 -0.22 19.68 4.01
N ARG A 75 -0.77 20.47 4.92
CA ARG A 75 -2.21 20.82 4.92
C ARG A 75 -2.66 21.58 3.68
N ARG A 76 -1.80 22.39 3.07
CA ARG A 76 -2.12 23.06 1.78
C ARG A 76 -2.22 22.03 0.66
N VAL A 77 -1.29 21.10 0.59
CA VAL A 77 -1.26 20.03 -0.41
C VAL A 77 -2.49 19.13 -0.25
N VAL A 78 -2.78 18.66 0.97
CA VAL A 78 -3.96 17.83 1.26
C VAL A 78 -5.26 18.52 0.86
N ARG A 79 -5.45 19.80 1.22
CA ARG A 79 -6.65 20.55 0.81
C ARG A 79 -6.83 20.64 -0.70
N VAL A 80 -5.74 20.79 -1.45
CA VAL A 80 -5.80 20.82 -2.91
C VAL A 80 -6.07 19.44 -3.48
N ILE A 81 -5.46 18.39 -2.95
CA ILE A 81 -5.73 17.00 -3.30
C ILE A 81 -7.23 16.68 -3.14
N LEU A 82 -7.80 16.98 -1.97
CA LEU A 82 -9.23 16.79 -1.69
C LEU A 82 -10.14 17.60 -2.64
N SER A 83 -9.72 18.81 -3.02
CA SER A 83 -10.49 19.66 -3.94
C SER A 83 -10.39 19.23 -5.41
N LEU A 84 -9.33 18.51 -5.78
CA LEU A 84 -9.13 17.96 -7.11
C LEU A 84 -9.82 16.60 -7.26
N GLN A 85 -9.97 15.86 -6.17
CA GLN A 85 -10.57 14.53 -6.14
C GLN A 85 -9.94 13.52 -7.14
N GLY A 86 -10.62 12.39 -7.36
CA GLY A 86 -10.19 11.40 -8.34
C GLY A 86 -8.76 10.88 -8.06
N LEU A 87 -7.94 10.89 -9.09
CA LEU A 87 -6.59 10.32 -9.01
C LEU A 87 -5.66 11.02 -8.01
N PHE A 88 -5.82 12.33 -7.77
CA PHE A 88 -4.97 13.02 -6.79
C PHE A 88 -5.12 12.47 -5.37
N ILE A 89 -6.30 11.97 -4.99
CA ILE A 89 -6.50 11.32 -3.69
C ILE A 89 -5.69 10.01 -3.65
N LYS A 90 -5.81 9.18 -4.68
CA LYS A 90 -5.06 7.91 -4.77
C LYS A 90 -3.54 8.14 -4.79
N ILE A 91 -3.10 9.14 -5.55
CA ILE A 91 -1.68 9.53 -5.57
C ILE A 91 -1.22 10.00 -4.19
N GLY A 92 -2.01 10.82 -3.48
CA GLY A 92 -1.70 11.23 -2.12
C GLY A 92 -1.53 10.03 -1.18
N GLN A 93 -2.41 9.04 -1.29
CA GLN A 93 -2.33 7.79 -0.54
C GLN A 93 -1.07 6.98 -0.90
N LEU A 94 -0.78 6.80 -2.18
CA LEU A 94 0.42 6.08 -2.63
C LEU A 94 1.71 6.82 -2.28
N VAL A 95 1.73 8.15 -2.40
CA VAL A 95 2.88 8.96 -2.03
C VAL A 95 3.14 8.90 -0.53
N SER A 96 2.11 8.86 0.33
CA SER A 96 2.30 8.70 1.77
C SER A 96 2.98 7.38 2.15
N ILE A 97 2.80 6.35 1.32
CA ILE A 97 3.30 5.00 1.56
C ILE A 97 4.66 4.78 0.87
N LEU A 98 4.78 5.22 -0.39
CA LEU A 98 5.94 4.92 -1.24
C LEU A 98 7.13 5.87 -1.02
N THR A 99 6.91 7.09 -0.52
CA THR A 99 7.98 8.07 -0.45
C THR A 99 8.51 8.27 0.95
N ASN A 100 9.75 7.84 1.13
CA ASN A 100 10.55 8.14 2.30
C ASN A 100 11.21 9.51 2.21
N PHE A 101 11.02 10.23 1.08
CA PHE A 101 11.55 11.56 0.82
C PHE A 101 10.69 12.68 1.43
N LEU A 102 9.46 12.36 1.88
CA LEU A 102 8.58 13.36 2.47
C LEU A 102 8.85 13.51 3.97
N PRO A 103 8.92 14.75 4.49
CA PRO A 103 8.89 14.99 5.92
C PRO A 103 7.68 14.31 6.57
N GLU A 104 7.85 13.82 7.80
CA GLU A 104 6.81 13.09 8.54
C GLU A 104 5.47 13.84 8.60
N ASP A 105 5.51 15.15 8.78
CA ASP A 105 4.31 16.01 8.77
C ASP A 105 3.48 15.87 7.48
N PHE A 106 4.11 15.63 6.33
CA PHE A 106 3.41 15.39 5.07
C PHE A 106 2.78 14.00 5.05
N ARG A 107 3.49 12.99 5.53
CA ARG A 107 3.01 11.61 5.55
C ARG A 107 1.77 11.49 6.42
N VAL A 108 1.83 12.00 7.65
CA VAL A 108 0.69 12.00 8.60
C VAL A 108 -0.55 12.70 8.03
N GLU A 109 -0.38 13.86 7.40
CA GLU A 109 -1.52 14.58 6.83
C GLU A 109 -2.08 13.89 5.57
N LEU A 110 -1.26 13.17 4.80
CA LEU A 110 -1.69 12.42 3.60
C LEU A 110 -2.37 11.08 3.95
N GLU A 111 -1.95 10.41 5.02
CA GLU A 111 -2.60 9.19 5.52
C GLU A 111 -4.10 9.40 5.82
N GLY A 112 -4.49 10.59 6.23
CA GLY A 112 -5.90 10.95 6.48
C GLY A 112 -6.79 11.08 5.24
N LEU A 113 -6.29 10.80 4.03
CA LEU A 113 -7.06 10.90 2.78
C LEU A 113 -7.98 9.69 2.49
N GLN A 114 -7.96 8.66 3.32
CA GLN A 114 -8.56 7.34 2.97
C GLN A 114 -10.10 7.30 3.01
N ASP A 115 -10.82 8.16 3.77
CA ASP A 115 -12.18 7.80 4.21
C ASP A 115 -13.34 8.62 3.62
N ARG A 116 -13.14 9.53 2.65
CA ARG A 116 -14.22 10.47 2.28
C ARG A 116 -14.32 10.77 0.78
N ILE A 117 -14.71 9.79 0.01
CA ILE A 117 -15.00 10.04 -1.41
C ILE A 117 -16.52 10.00 -1.61
N PRO A 118 -17.15 11.14 -1.99
CA PRO A 118 -18.57 11.15 -2.26
C PRO A 118 -18.90 10.34 -3.51
N ALA A 119 -20.04 9.65 -3.47
CA ALA A 119 -20.55 8.92 -4.62
C ALA A 119 -20.83 9.87 -5.80
N ARG A 120 -20.62 9.39 -7.01
CA ARG A 120 -20.98 10.08 -8.24
C ARG A 120 -22.49 9.94 -8.52
N PRO A 121 -23.11 10.89 -9.25
CA PRO A 121 -24.49 10.76 -9.66
C PRO A 121 -24.76 9.45 -10.43
N LEU A 122 -25.89 8.83 -10.12
CA LEU A 122 -26.29 7.54 -10.74
C LEU A 122 -26.27 7.59 -12.26
N GLU A 123 -26.65 8.72 -12.85
CA GLU A 123 -26.68 8.88 -14.31
C GLU A 123 -25.29 8.72 -14.96
N GLN A 124 -24.23 9.10 -14.28
CA GLN A 124 -22.87 8.84 -14.77
C GLN A 124 -22.53 7.34 -14.77
N ILE A 125 -23.05 6.60 -13.80
CA ILE A 125 -22.86 5.14 -13.70
C ILE A 125 -23.66 4.45 -14.81
N ARG A 126 -24.90 4.84 -15.01
CA ARG A 126 -25.75 4.36 -16.14
C ARG A 126 -25.08 4.63 -17.47
N THR A 127 -24.57 5.85 -17.68
CA THR A 127 -23.85 6.21 -18.90
C THR A 127 -22.62 5.31 -19.11
N ARG A 128 -21.86 5.01 -18.04
CA ARG A 128 -20.70 4.10 -18.14
C ARG A 128 -21.16 2.68 -18.52
N ILE A 129 -22.16 2.13 -17.84
CA ILE A 129 -22.69 0.80 -18.12
C ILE A 129 -23.21 0.72 -19.56
N ARG A 130 -23.99 1.70 -20.00
CA ARG A 130 -24.49 1.78 -21.39
C ARG A 130 -23.35 1.86 -22.40
N SER A 131 -22.27 2.60 -22.09
CA SER A 131 -21.11 2.68 -22.99
C SER A 131 -20.32 1.38 -23.11
N GLU A 132 -20.37 0.52 -22.10
CA GLU A 132 -19.63 -0.75 -22.08
C GLU A 132 -20.44 -1.92 -22.67
N PHE A 133 -21.76 -1.94 -22.43
CA PHE A 133 -22.61 -3.06 -22.79
C PHE A 133 -23.63 -2.74 -23.91
N GLY A 134 -23.80 -1.48 -24.27
CA GLY A 134 -24.82 -1.06 -25.23
C GLY A 134 -26.26 -1.12 -24.70
N ALA A 135 -26.47 -1.39 -23.42
CA ALA A 135 -27.76 -1.57 -22.76
C ALA A 135 -27.79 -0.88 -21.40
N ASP A 136 -28.99 -0.57 -20.92
CA ASP A 136 -29.19 0.02 -19.61
C ASP A 136 -29.06 -1.02 -18.48
N PRO A 137 -28.75 -0.61 -17.24
CA PRO A 137 -28.65 -1.53 -16.11
C PRO A 137 -29.89 -2.42 -15.93
N GLU A 138 -31.09 -1.90 -16.18
CA GLU A 138 -32.37 -2.59 -16.05
C GLU A 138 -32.59 -3.69 -17.11
N GLU A 139 -31.86 -3.62 -18.21
CA GLU A 139 -31.85 -4.68 -19.24
C GLU A 139 -30.82 -5.77 -18.93
N LEU A 140 -29.72 -5.38 -18.27
CA LEU A 140 -28.61 -6.27 -17.94
C LEU A 140 -28.86 -7.06 -16.65
N PHE A 141 -29.60 -6.48 -15.72
CA PHE A 141 -29.87 -7.02 -14.38
C PHE A 141 -31.36 -7.02 -14.08
N ALA A 142 -31.84 -8.01 -13.35
CA ALA A 142 -33.22 -8.06 -12.88
C ALA A 142 -33.54 -6.93 -11.89
N SER A 143 -32.52 -6.48 -11.10
CA SER A 143 -32.59 -5.26 -10.33
C SER A 143 -31.20 -4.64 -10.19
N PHE A 144 -31.12 -3.31 -10.13
CA PHE A 144 -29.89 -2.55 -9.92
C PHE A 144 -30.13 -1.47 -8.88
N GLU A 145 -29.40 -1.51 -7.76
CA GLU A 145 -29.61 -0.60 -6.65
C GLU A 145 -29.02 0.79 -6.98
N ASN A 146 -29.86 1.82 -6.83
CA ASN A 146 -29.48 3.21 -7.13
C ASN A 146 -28.42 3.76 -6.17
N LYS A 147 -28.46 3.31 -4.91
CA LYS A 147 -27.50 3.73 -3.89
C LYS A 147 -26.29 2.81 -3.92
N PRO A 148 -25.07 3.36 -4.05
CA PRO A 148 -23.88 2.52 -4.01
C PRO A 148 -23.64 1.94 -2.62
N VAL A 149 -23.16 0.70 -2.58
CA VAL A 149 -22.66 0.03 -1.38
C VAL A 149 -21.35 0.63 -0.91
N ALA A 150 -20.49 1.03 -1.87
CA ALA A 150 -19.20 1.67 -1.61
C ALA A 150 -18.84 2.66 -2.71
N SER A 151 -18.06 3.68 -2.35
CA SER A 151 -17.49 4.65 -3.30
C SER A 151 -16.00 4.80 -3.05
N ALA A 152 -15.21 4.73 -4.13
CA ALA A 152 -13.76 4.87 -4.13
C ALA A 152 -13.32 5.99 -5.09
N SER A 153 -12.00 6.26 -5.16
CA SER A 153 -11.43 7.34 -5.99
C SER A 153 -11.67 7.16 -7.48
N LEU A 154 -11.71 5.91 -7.95
CA LEU A 154 -11.77 5.57 -9.37
C LEU A 154 -13.12 4.94 -9.77
N ALA A 155 -13.89 4.42 -8.80
CA ALA A 155 -15.08 3.63 -9.03
C ALA A 155 -16.08 3.71 -7.89
N GLN A 156 -17.26 3.19 -8.12
CA GLN A 156 -18.22 2.87 -7.06
C GLN A 156 -18.85 1.50 -7.29
N VAL A 157 -19.33 0.88 -6.22
CA VAL A 157 -19.90 -0.47 -6.23
C VAL A 157 -21.39 -0.39 -5.95
N HIS A 158 -22.19 -1.02 -6.79
CA HIS A 158 -23.63 -1.16 -6.63
C HIS A 158 -24.00 -2.61 -6.42
N GLU A 159 -25.03 -2.85 -5.62
CA GLU A 159 -25.67 -4.16 -5.54
C GLU A 159 -26.63 -4.32 -6.72
N ALA A 160 -26.68 -5.52 -7.30
CA ALA A 160 -27.61 -5.88 -8.35
C ALA A 160 -28.04 -7.34 -8.22
N ARG A 161 -29.09 -7.74 -8.97
CA ARG A 161 -29.49 -9.14 -9.14
C ARG A 161 -29.43 -9.50 -10.61
N LEU A 162 -28.86 -10.65 -10.90
CA LEU A 162 -28.94 -11.26 -12.23
C LEU A 162 -30.35 -11.84 -12.46
N HIS A 163 -30.68 -12.08 -13.73
CA HIS A 163 -31.98 -12.70 -14.10
C HIS A 163 -32.15 -14.13 -13.58
N ASP A 164 -31.04 -14.81 -13.23
CA ASP A 164 -31.04 -16.11 -12.57
C ASP A 164 -31.24 -16.03 -11.04
N GLY A 165 -31.43 -14.83 -10.49
CA GLY A 165 -31.64 -14.54 -9.08
C GLY A 165 -30.41 -14.37 -8.23
N ARG A 166 -29.19 -14.62 -8.74
CA ARG A 166 -27.95 -14.40 -7.99
C ARG A 166 -27.75 -12.92 -7.66
N ARG A 167 -27.39 -12.64 -6.42
CA ARG A 167 -26.96 -11.29 -6.00
C ARG A 167 -25.52 -11.04 -6.43
N VAL A 168 -25.27 -9.86 -6.98
CA VAL A 168 -23.96 -9.47 -7.48
C VAL A 168 -23.57 -8.09 -7.00
N ALA A 169 -22.27 -7.85 -6.91
CA ALA A 169 -21.65 -6.55 -6.71
C ALA A 169 -21.11 -6.07 -8.06
N VAL A 170 -21.54 -4.89 -8.49
CA VAL A 170 -21.15 -4.28 -9.77
C VAL A 170 -20.25 -3.10 -9.49
N LYS A 171 -18.94 -3.26 -9.67
CA LYS A 171 -17.91 -2.22 -9.56
C LYS A 171 -17.81 -1.48 -10.89
N VAL A 172 -18.14 -0.19 -10.89
CA VAL A 172 -18.24 0.62 -12.11
C VAL A 172 -17.26 1.78 -12.03
N GLN A 173 -16.38 1.92 -13.00
CA GLN A 173 -15.46 3.04 -13.10
C GLN A 173 -16.20 4.36 -13.33
N HIS A 174 -15.73 5.42 -12.67
CA HIS A 174 -16.23 6.76 -12.90
C HIS A 174 -16.05 7.18 -14.37
N LEU A 175 -17.03 7.88 -14.89
CA LEU A 175 -17.00 8.37 -16.27
C LEU A 175 -15.77 9.27 -16.48
N ASN A 176 -15.07 9.07 -17.60
CA ASN A 176 -13.87 9.81 -18.03
C ASN A 176 -12.67 9.73 -17.06
N ILE A 177 -12.65 8.75 -16.13
CA ILE A 177 -11.58 8.66 -15.14
C ILE A 177 -10.22 8.39 -15.80
N GLU A 178 -10.16 7.64 -16.89
CA GLU A 178 -8.93 7.33 -17.63
C GLU A 178 -8.28 8.58 -18.22
N GLU A 179 -9.08 9.50 -18.77
CA GLU A 179 -8.58 10.76 -19.33
C GLU A 179 -8.08 11.69 -18.21
N VAL A 180 -8.83 11.75 -17.10
CA VAL A 180 -8.44 12.52 -15.93
C VAL A 180 -7.15 11.94 -15.34
N ALA A 181 -7.04 10.61 -15.24
CA ALA A 181 -5.85 9.93 -14.75
C ALA A 181 -4.61 10.26 -15.59
N ARG A 182 -4.70 10.15 -16.92
CA ARG A 182 -3.60 10.51 -17.83
C ARG A 182 -3.18 11.97 -17.73
N LEU A 183 -4.14 12.88 -17.50
CA LEU A 183 -3.86 14.30 -17.32
C LEU A 183 -3.14 14.55 -15.98
N ASP A 184 -3.67 13.96 -14.90
CA ASP A 184 -3.13 14.10 -13.55
C ASP A 184 -1.71 13.51 -13.48
N LEU A 185 -1.48 12.31 -14.02
CA LEU A 185 -0.15 11.68 -14.12
C LEU A 185 0.86 12.56 -14.86
N ARG A 186 0.49 13.08 -16.04
CA ARG A 186 1.36 14.03 -16.78
C ARG A 186 1.67 15.29 -15.98
N THR A 187 0.70 15.78 -15.23
CA THR A 187 0.85 16.96 -14.39
C THR A 187 1.85 16.70 -13.25
N ILE A 188 1.70 15.56 -12.58
CA ILE A 188 2.58 15.15 -11.49
C ILE A 188 3.99 14.90 -11.98
N ARG A 189 4.17 14.22 -13.11
CA ARG A 189 5.50 14.05 -13.72
C ARG A 189 6.22 15.38 -13.92
N ARG A 190 5.52 16.39 -14.43
CA ARG A 190 6.09 17.73 -14.63
C ARG A 190 6.41 18.41 -13.30
N ILE A 191 5.52 18.30 -12.32
CA ILE A 191 5.74 18.85 -10.97
C ILE A 191 6.98 18.19 -10.33
N LEU A 192 7.07 16.87 -10.38
CA LEU A 192 8.22 16.13 -9.82
C LEU A 192 9.53 16.48 -10.53
N ALA A 193 9.52 16.66 -11.86
CA ALA A 193 10.69 17.12 -12.61
C ALA A 193 11.14 18.53 -12.21
N ILE A 194 10.20 19.45 -11.94
CA ILE A 194 10.50 20.80 -11.43
C ILE A 194 11.09 20.70 -10.02
N VAL A 195 10.46 19.93 -9.13
CA VAL A 195 10.91 19.73 -7.75
C VAL A 195 12.30 19.10 -7.71
N SER A 196 12.52 18.02 -8.47
CA SER A 196 13.82 17.35 -8.57
C SER A 196 14.95 18.31 -8.97
N ARG A 197 14.67 19.17 -9.96
CA ARG A 197 15.67 20.15 -10.44
C ARG A 197 15.96 21.25 -9.41
N ILE A 198 14.95 21.71 -8.65
CA ILE A 198 15.11 22.78 -7.65
C ILE A 198 15.73 22.26 -6.35
N VAL A 199 15.29 21.09 -5.89
CA VAL A 199 15.67 20.51 -4.59
C VAL A 199 16.90 19.61 -4.70
N GLY A 200 17.24 19.14 -5.91
CA GLY A 200 18.39 18.25 -6.17
C GLY A 200 18.15 16.79 -5.75
N VAL A 201 16.89 16.39 -5.49
CA VAL A 201 16.54 15.01 -5.09
C VAL A 201 16.62 14.09 -6.31
N ARG A 202 17.41 13.01 -6.21
CA ARG A 202 17.52 11.96 -7.21
C ARG A 202 16.48 10.85 -6.94
N GLY A 203 16.11 10.07 -7.97
CA GLY A 203 15.20 8.93 -7.82
C GLY A 203 13.70 9.25 -7.90
N LEU A 204 13.29 10.52 -8.02
CA LEU A 204 11.88 10.89 -8.18
C LEU A 204 11.25 10.36 -9.48
N ASP A 205 12.05 10.17 -10.54
CA ASP A 205 11.57 9.58 -11.79
C ASP A 205 11.23 8.09 -11.63
N GLN A 206 12.01 7.35 -10.86
CA GLN A 206 11.73 5.95 -10.54
C GLN A 206 10.48 5.81 -9.68
N ALA A 207 10.36 6.64 -8.63
CA ALA A 207 9.17 6.69 -7.79
C ALA A 207 7.91 7.06 -8.62
N TYR A 208 8.04 8.00 -9.56
CA TYR A 208 6.94 8.33 -10.47
C TYR A 208 6.57 7.15 -11.37
N SER A 209 7.53 6.45 -11.96
CA SER A 209 7.27 5.30 -12.84
C SER A 209 6.55 4.17 -12.11
N GLN A 210 6.93 3.91 -10.86
CA GLN A 210 6.24 2.93 -10.00
C GLN A 210 4.79 3.37 -9.71
N LEU A 211 4.60 4.65 -9.36
CA LEU A 211 3.29 5.22 -9.11
C LEU A 211 2.38 5.13 -10.36
N GLU A 212 2.91 5.47 -11.54
CA GLU A 212 2.20 5.43 -12.80
C GLU A 212 1.75 4.00 -13.14
N SER A 213 2.62 3.00 -12.98
CA SER A 213 2.31 1.59 -13.20
C SER A 213 1.16 1.13 -12.29
N VAL A 214 1.26 1.38 -10.98
CA VAL A 214 0.21 0.98 -10.01
C VAL A 214 -1.15 1.60 -10.37
N ILE A 215 -1.16 2.88 -10.76
CA ILE A 215 -2.41 3.57 -11.11
C ILE A 215 -3.01 3.05 -12.40
N LEU A 216 -2.18 2.78 -13.41
CA LEU A 216 -2.67 2.25 -14.69
C LEU A 216 -3.19 0.81 -14.55
N GLU A 217 -2.54 0.00 -13.70
CA GLU A 217 -3.01 -1.34 -13.36
C GLU A 217 -4.37 -1.29 -12.66
N GLU A 218 -4.61 -0.34 -11.75
CA GLU A 218 -5.88 -0.17 -11.03
C GLU A 218 -7.05 0.30 -11.92
N LEU A 219 -6.76 0.81 -13.10
CA LEU A 219 -7.76 1.19 -14.10
C LEU A 219 -8.19 0.02 -15.00
N ASP A 220 -7.59 -1.16 -14.91
CA ASP A 220 -7.98 -2.35 -15.68
C ASP A 220 -8.75 -3.36 -14.82
N PHE A 221 -10.08 -3.23 -14.81
CA PHE A 221 -10.94 -4.17 -14.06
C PHE A 221 -10.98 -5.58 -14.66
N ALA A 222 -10.63 -5.74 -15.93
CA ALA A 222 -10.47 -7.07 -16.50
C ALA A 222 -9.22 -7.76 -15.92
N ALA A 223 -8.13 -7.01 -15.65
CA ALA A 223 -6.99 -7.53 -14.92
C ALA A 223 -7.35 -7.89 -13.48
N GLU A 224 -8.12 -7.05 -12.78
CA GLU A 224 -8.62 -7.34 -11.43
C GLU A 224 -9.44 -8.65 -11.39
N GLY A 225 -10.34 -8.84 -12.36
CA GLY A 225 -11.11 -10.09 -12.50
C GLY A 225 -10.23 -11.31 -12.76
N ARG A 226 -9.19 -11.20 -13.61
CA ARG A 226 -8.22 -12.28 -13.83
C ARG A 226 -7.42 -12.60 -12.57
N ASN A 227 -6.97 -11.59 -11.84
CA ASN A 227 -6.22 -11.74 -10.59
C ASN A 227 -7.06 -12.47 -9.54
N LEU A 228 -8.33 -12.02 -9.36
CA LEU A 228 -9.30 -12.66 -8.46
C LEU A 228 -9.47 -14.14 -8.81
N THR A 229 -9.72 -14.45 -10.07
CA THR A 229 -9.91 -15.84 -10.54
C THR A 229 -8.65 -16.68 -10.30
N GLN A 230 -7.47 -16.12 -10.53
CA GLN A 230 -6.21 -16.82 -10.31
C GLN A 230 -5.99 -17.14 -8.83
N VAL A 231 -6.18 -16.15 -7.93
CA VAL A 231 -6.00 -16.36 -6.48
C VAL A 231 -7.05 -17.35 -5.96
N ALA A 232 -8.32 -17.20 -6.37
CA ALA A 232 -9.38 -18.16 -6.01
C ALA A 232 -9.04 -19.60 -6.44
N GLY A 233 -8.45 -19.77 -7.63
CA GLY A 233 -7.98 -21.06 -8.12
C GLY A 233 -6.86 -21.65 -7.25
N ASN A 234 -5.92 -20.84 -6.78
CA ASN A 234 -4.85 -21.27 -5.88
C ASN A 234 -5.37 -21.74 -4.51
N PHE A 235 -6.54 -21.27 -4.11
CA PHE A 235 -7.22 -21.66 -2.86
C PHE A 235 -8.26 -22.77 -3.02
N ALA A 236 -8.27 -23.45 -4.16
CA ALA A 236 -9.18 -24.56 -4.36
C ALA A 236 -8.94 -25.65 -3.27
N GLY A 237 -9.98 -25.93 -2.45
CA GLY A 237 -9.87 -26.85 -1.32
C GLY A 237 -9.29 -26.28 -0.03
N TYR A 238 -8.98 -24.97 0.02
CA TYR A 238 -8.49 -24.32 1.24
C TYR A 238 -9.67 -23.87 2.12
N GLU A 239 -9.81 -24.48 3.30
CA GLU A 239 -10.95 -24.21 4.18
C GLU A 239 -10.89 -22.85 4.88
N GLY A 240 -12.05 -22.20 4.98
CA GLY A 240 -12.23 -20.98 5.76
C GLY A 240 -11.76 -19.71 5.07
N VAL A 241 -11.34 -19.78 3.81
CA VAL A 241 -11.01 -18.63 2.96
C VAL A 241 -11.82 -18.72 1.67
N GLY A 242 -12.52 -17.66 1.34
CA GLY A 242 -13.36 -17.57 0.15
C GLY A 242 -13.04 -16.35 -0.70
N PHE A 243 -13.57 -16.38 -1.90
CA PHE A 243 -13.45 -15.32 -2.90
C PHE A 243 -14.77 -15.15 -3.63
N PRO A 244 -15.16 -13.95 -4.08
CA PRO A 244 -16.29 -13.80 -4.95
C PRO A 244 -15.97 -14.38 -6.34
N GLU A 245 -17.00 -14.86 -7.04
CA GLU A 245 -16.87 -15.35 -8.40
C GLU A 245 -17.09 -14.19 -9.38
N VAL A 246 -16.24 -14.11 -10.40
CA VAL A 246 -16.42 -13.15 -11.49
C VAL A 246 -17.57 -13.61 -12.40
N VAL A 247 -18.40 -12.66 -12.83
CA VAL A 247 -19.46 -12.87 -13.85
C VAL A 247 -18.92 -12.31 -15.18
N PRO A 248 -18.31 -13.14 -16.04
CA PRO A 248 -17.56 -12.64 -17.22
C PRO A 248 -18.47 -11.90 -18.21
N GLU A 249 -19.70 -12.39 -18.41
CA GLU A 249 -20.68 -11.81 -19.34
C GLU A 249 -21.21 -10.44 -18.87
N ARG A 250 -20.92 -10.04 -17.65
CA ARG A 250 -21.25 -8.73 -17.05
C ARG A 250 -20.01 -7.98 -16.59
N SER A 251 -18.85 -8.30 -17.18
CA SER A 251 -17.56 -7.68 -16.84
C SER A 251 -16.81 -7.22 -18.09
N THR A 252 -16.17 -6.07 -17.98
CA THR A 252 -15.31 -5.44 -19.01
C THR A 252 -14.05 -4.89 -18.34
N SER A 253 -13.22 -4.16 -19.07
CA SER A 253 -12.08 -3.44 -18.47
C SER A 253 -12.51 -2.28 -17.54
N ARG A 254 -13.80 -1.90 -17.53
CA ARG A 254 -14.31 -0.74 -16.78
C ARG A 254 -15.49 -1.06 -15.87
N VAL A 255 -16.04 -2.25 -15.99
CA VAL A 255 -17.10 -2.76 -15.11
C VAL A 255 -16.71 -4.17 -14.67
N LEU A 256 -16.63 -4.41 -13.37
CA LEU A 256 -16.38 -5.74 -12.81
C LEU A 256 -17.60 -6.17 -12.02
N THR A 257 -18.19 -7.26 -12.43
CA THR A 257 -19.33 -7.90 -11.73
C THR A 257 -18.86 -9.16 -11.06
N THR A 258 -19.10 -9.27 -9.76
CA THR A 258 -18.77 -10.45 -8.95
C THR A 258 -19.97 -10.88 -8.11
N THR A 259 -19.99 -12.11 -7.64
CA THR A 259 -21.00 -12.56 -6.68
C THR A 259 -20.95 -11.67 -5.43
N TYR A 260 -22.12 -11.33 -4.89
CA TYR A 260 -22.21 -10.47 -3.68
C TYR A 260 -21.79 -11.27 -2.45
N VAL A 261 -20.90 -10.70 -1.65
CA VAL A 261 -20.40 -11.29 -0.41
C VAL A 261 -21.20 -10.74 0.78
N GLU A 262 -21.97 -11.58 1.43
CA GLU A 262 -22.64 -11.24 2.68
C GLU A 262 -21.70 -11.44 3.88
N GLY A 263 -21.71 -10.48 4.80
CA GLY A 263 -20.90 -10.55 6.01
C GLY A 263 -20.63 -9.17 6.61
N VAL A 264 -19.73 -9.15 7.57
CA VAL A 264 -19.28 -7.93 8.24
C VAL A 264 -17.82 -7.66 7.89
N LYS A 265 -17.40 -6.41 7.91
CA LYS A 265 -15.98 -6.08 7.76
C LYS A 265 -15.17 -6.71 8.89
N VAL A 266 -13.97 -7.13 8.59
CA VAL A 266 -13.06 -7.76 9.58
C VAL A 266 -12.78 -6.84 10.79
N THR A 267 -12.96 -5.52 10.66
CA THR A 267 -12.84 -4.53 11.75
C THR A 267 -14.14 -4.24 12.50
N ASP A 268 -15.27 -4.77 12.05
CA ASP A 268 -16.54 -4.61 12.77
C ASP A 268 -16.60 -5.59 13.96
N LEU A 269 -15.99 -5.18 15.08
CA LEU A 269 -15.89 -6.02 16.29
C LEU A 269 -17.26 -6.39 16.87
N GLU A 270 -18.27 -5.54 16.69
CA GLU A 270 -19.64 -5.84 17.14
C GLU A 270 -20.31 -6.86 16.23
N GLY A 271 -20.12 -6.73 14.93
CA GLY A 271 -20.58 -7.71 13.94
C GLY A 271 -19.95 -9.07 14.16
N LEU A 272 -18.63 -9.13 14.37
CA LEU A 272 -17.91 -10.36 14.69
C LEU A 272 -18.44 -11.03 15.97
N ARG A 273 -18.71 -10.24 17.01
CA ARG A 273 -19.28 -10.74 18.26
C ARG A 273 -20.69 -11.31 18.05
N ARG A 274 -21.54 -10.64 17.25
CA ARG A 274 -22.87 -11.15 16.90
C ARG A 274 -22.81 -12.48 16.15
N TYR A 275 -21.78 -12.69 15.35
CA TYR A 275 -21.55 -13.96 14.63
C TYR A 275 -20.88 -15.03 15.51
N GLY A 276 -20.45 -14.70 16.74
CA GLY A 276 -19.74 -15.63 17.61
C GLY A 276 -18.34 -15.99 17.10
N VAL A 277 -17.73 -15.13 16.26
CA VAL A 277 -16.44 -15.39 15.66
C VAL A 277 -15.32 -15.12 16.65
N ASP A 278 -14.45 -16.09 16.86
CA ASP A 278 -13.23 -15.96 17.63
C ASP A 278 -12.19 -15.12 16.87
N ARG A 279 -11.82 -13.99 17.45
CA ARG A 279 -10.92 -13.02 16.83
C ARG A 279 -9.49 -13.51 16.68
N SER A 280 -9.01 -14.31 17.63
CA SER A 280 -7.66 -14.89 17.59
C SER A 280 -7.55 -15.90 16.45
N ARG A 281 -8.53 -16.80 16.34
CA ARG A 281 -8.63 -17.76 15.21
C ARG A 281 -8.79 -17.04 13.87
N LEU A 282 -9.52 -15.91 13.86
CA LEU A 282 -9.68 -15.11 12.66
C LEU A 282 -8.33 -14.48 12.24
N ALA A 283 -7.59 -13.90 13.16
CA ALA A 283 -6.25 -13.35 12.92
C ALA A 283 -5.29 -14.43 12.39
N GLU A 284 -5.27 -15.61 13.02
CA GLU A 284 -4.48 -16.75 12.53
C GLU A 284 -4.85 -17.14 11.10
N ARG A 285 -6.15 -17.20 10.78
CA ARG A 285 -6.62 -17.53 9.43
C ARG A 285 -6.17 -16.52 8.39
N VAL A 286 -6.22 -15.22 8.72
CA VAL A 286 -5.70 -14.14 7.86
C VAL A 286 -4.21 -14.33 7.62
N VAL A 287 -3.40 -14.55 8.66
CA VAL A 287 -1.95 -14.79 8.52
C VAL A 287 -1.67 -16.03 7.65
N ARG A 288 -2.39 -17.13 7.87
CA ARG A 288 -2.22 -18.36 7.07
C ARG A 288 -2.58 -18.14 5.60
N ALA A 289 -3.65 -17.39 5.31
CA ALA A 289 -4.02 -17.08 3.93
C ALA A 289 -2.92 -16.27 3.23
N TYR A 290 -2.35 -15.26 3.91
CA TYR A 290 -1.23 -14.49 3.36
C TYR A 290 0.06 -15.32 3.24
N ALA A 291 0.33 -16.20 4.20
CA ALA A 291 1.46 -17.13 4.11
C ALA A 291 1.34 -18.05 2.88
N GLN A 292 0.15 -18.57 2.62
CA GLN A 292 -0.13 -19.35 1.41
C GLN A 292 0.14 -18.53 0.15
N MET A 293 -0.48 -17.34 0.01
CA MET A 293 -0.33 -16.48 -1.15
C MET A 293 1.13 -16.07 -1.40
N ILE A 294 1.88 -15.69 -0.35
CA ILE A 294 3.24 -15.17 -0.48
C ILE A 294 4.24 -16.29 -0.68
N PHE A 295 4.25 -17.26 0.22
CA PHE A 295 5.34 -18.24 0.30
C PHE A 295 5.11 -19.49 -0.55
N VAL A 296 3.88 -19.87 -0.81
CA VAL A 296 3.56 -21.04 -1.63
C VAL A 296 3.26 -20.62 -3.07
N ASP A 297 2.29 -19.72 -3.24
CA ASP A 297 1.83 -19.34 -4.57
C ASP A 297 2.80 -18.33 -5.24
N GLY A 298 3.46 -17.47 -4.44
CA GLY A 298 4.29 -16.37 -4.93
C GLY A 298 3.47 -15.32 -5.68
N PHE A 299 2.15 -15.33 -5.47
CA PHE A 299 1.18 -14.39 -6.03
C PHE A 299 0.18 -14.02 -4.96
N TYR A 300 0.19 -12.75 -4.52
CA TYR A 300 -0.50 -12.34 -3.31
C TYR A 300 -1.23 -11.01 -3.46
N HIS A 301 -2.27 -10.86 -2.67
CA HIS A 301 -2.99 -9.60 -2.48
C HIS A 301 -2.07 -8.60 -1.76
N ALA A 302 -1.71 -7.51 -2.44
CA ALA A 302 -0.72 -6.56 -1.94
C ALA A 302 -1.30 -5.41 -1.10
N ASP A 303 -2.61 -5.42 -0.83
CA ASP A 303 -3.30 -4.39 -0.04
C ASP A 303 -4.24 -5.01 1.02
N PRO A 304 -3.72 -5.59 2.13
CA PRO A 304 -4.52 -6.18 3.21
C PRO A 304 -5.29 -5.13 4.02
N HIS A 305 -5.87 -4.14 3.32
CA HIS A 305 -6.71 -3.15 3.97
C HIS A 305 -7.96 -3.82 4.57
N PRO A 306 -8.35 -3.48 5.81
CA PRO A 306 -9.52 -4.09 6.45
C PRO A 306 -10.84 -3.98 5.64
N GLY A 307 -10.94 -2.97 4.78
CA GLY A 307 -12.08 -2.80 3.87
C GLY A 307 -12.22 -3.88 2.81
N ASN A 308 -11.13 -4.62 2.54
CA ASN A 308 -11.05 -5.65 1.51
C ASN A 308 -11.29 -7.07 2.06
N VAL A 309 -11.57 -7.20 3.37
CA VAL A 309 -11.78 -8.50 4.04
C VAL A 309 -13.14 -8.51 4.72
N ILE A 310 -14.01 -9.38 4.23
CA ILE A 310 -15.35 -9.64 4.79
C ILE A 310 -15.33 -10.95 5.57
N VAL A 311 -16.03 -10.99 6.69
CA VAL A 311 -16.18 -12.19 7.51
C VAL A 311 -17.63 -12.65 7.47
N ARG A 312 -17.87 -13.89 7.05
CA ARG A 312 -19.17 -14.53 7.03
C ARG A 312 -19.58 -15.02 8.42
N PRO A 313 -20.89 -15.30 8.65
CA PRO A 313 -21.37 -15.81 9.95
C PRO A 313 -20.68 -17.10 10.42
N ASN A 314 -20.20 -17.94 9.52
CA ASN A 314 -19.43 -19.16 9.82
C ASN A 314 -17.95 -18.91 10.16
N GLY A 315 -17.51 -17.65 10.20
CA GLY A 315 -16.13 -17.26 10.45
C GLY A 315 -15.19 -17.39 9.24
N GLU A 316 -15.72 -17.71 8.05
CA GLU A 316 -14.94 -17.70 6.80
C GLU A 316 -14.56 -16.26 6.45
N ILE A 317 -13.29 -16.05 6.05
CA ILE A 317 -12.83 -14.78 5.50
C ILE A 317 -12.97 -14.78 3.98
N VAL A 318 -13.44 -13.65 3.44
CA VAL A 318 -13.59 -13.47 1.99
C VAL A 318 -12.85 -12.20 1.57
N PHE A 319 -11.88 -12.34 0.68
CA PHE A 319 -11.17 -11.22 0.08
C PHE A 319 -11.95 -10.72 -1.14
N ILE A 320 -12.23 -9.40 -1.23
CA ILE A 320 -13.19 -8.84 -2.20
C ILE A 320 -12.61 -7.88 -3.23
N ASP A 321 -11.37 -7.41 -3.09
CA ASP A 321 -10.72 -6.47 -4.02
C ASP A 321 -9.36 -7.01 -4.43
N PHE A 322 -9.10 -7.17 -5.73
CA PHE A 322 -7.85 -7.68 -6.31
C PHE A 322 -7.24 -6.70 -7.32
N GLY A 323 -7.56 -5.41 -7.18
CA GLY A 323 -6.93 -4.34 -7.94
C GLY A 323 -5.45 -4.13 -7.62
N ALA A 324 -5.02 -4.53 -6.41
CA ALA A 324 -3.62 -4.49 -6.00
C ALA A 324 -3.13 -5.91 -5.68
N VAL A 325 -2.41 -6.51 -6.61
CA VAL A 325 -1.73 -7.79 -6.43
C VAL A 325 -0.24 -7.63 -6.69
N ALA A 326 0.55 -8.52 -6.12
CA ALA A 326 1.97 -8.60 -6.39
C ALA A 326 2.39 -10.04 -6.68
N ARG A 327 3.42 -10.17 -7.49
CA ARG A 327 4.05 -11.45 -7.81
C ARG A 327 5.51 -11.39 -7.41
N LEU A 328 5.96 -12.35 -6.63
CA LEU A 328 7.38 -12.48 -6.31
C LEU A 328 8.15 -12.86 -7.58
N SER A 329 9.21 -12.13 -7.85
CA SER A 329 10.16 -12.52 -8.90
C SER A 329 10.82 -13.87 -8.54
N PRO A 330 11.30 -14.63 -9.52
CA PRO A 330 12.06 -15.87 -9.25
C PRO A 330 13.21 -15.64 -8.27
N GLN A 331 13.91 -14.51 -8.41
CA GLN A 331 15.02 -14.13 -7.54
C GLN A 331 14.57 -13.95 -6.09
N MET A 332 13.42 -13.32 -5.86
CA MET A 332 12.86 -13.17 -4.52
C MET A 332 12.34 -14.50 -3.96
N LYS A 333 11.65 -15.29 -4.80
CA LYS A 333 11.10 -16.59 -4.40
C LYS A 333 12.19 -17.55 -3.94
N ASP A 334 13.35 -17.55 -4.62
CA ASP A 334 14.49 -18.41 -4.27
C ASP A 334 15.39 -17.78 -3.19
N GLY A 335 15.47 -16.46 -3.13
CA GLY A 335 16.35 -15.75 -2.21
C GLY A 335 15.79 -15.69 -0.78
N ILE A 336 14.47 -15.56 -0.60
CA ILE A 336 13.83 -15.52 0.73
C ILE A 336 14.16 -16.78 1.55
N PRO A 337 13.98 -18.02 1.06
CA PRO A 337 14.36 -19.22 1.81
C PRO A 337 15.83 -19.24 2.21
N ARG A 338 16.73 -18.82 1.31
CA ARG A 338 18.19 -18.78 1.57
C ARG A 338 18.53 -17.75 2.63
N LEU A 339 17.89 -16.57 2.58
CA LEU A 339 18.03 -15.54 3.62
C LEU A 339 17.60 -16.11 4.98
N LEU A 340 16.43 -16.74 5.02
CA LEU A 340 15.85 -17.35 6.20
C LEU A 340 16.79 -18.42 6.78
N MET A 341 17.29 -19.31 5.94
CA MET A 341 18.26 -20.33 6.30
C MET A 341 19.57 -19.72 6.84
N GLY A 342 20.09 -18.69 6.16
CA GLY A 342 21.28 -17.96 6.60
C GLY A 342 21.14 -17.34 7.98
N ILE A 343 19.96 -16.75 8.24
CA ILE A 343 19.64 -16.18 9.56
C ILE A 343 19.56 -17.27 10.64
N VAL A 344 18.80 -18.36 10.40
CA VAL A 344 18.68 -19.49 11.35
C VAL A 344 20.02 -20.12 11.69
N LEU A 345 20.86 -20.33 10.67
CA LEU A 345 22.18 -20.93 10.83
C LEU A 345 23.26 -19.93 11.28
N ARG A 346 22.93 -18.66 11.41
CA ARG A 346 23.88 -17.55 11.66
C ARG A 346 25.02 -17.50 10.62
N ASP A 347 24.70 -17.87 9.36
CA ASP A 347 25.65 -17.98 8.26
C ASP A 347 25.70 -16.67 7.48
N ARG A 348 26.72 -15.84 7.77
CA ARG A 348 26.93 -14.52 7.15
C ARG A 348 27.07 -14.59 5.64
N VAL A 349 27.78 -15.63 5.14
CA VAL A 349 28.02 -15.80 3.69
C VAL A 349 26.69 -16.02 2.98
N ARG A 350 25.87 -16.92 3.53
CA ARG A 350 24.55 -17.25 2.99
C ARG A 350 23.59 -16.06 3.02
N ILE A 351 23.60 -15.25 4.08
CA ILE A 351 22.82 -14.01 4.16
C ILE A 351 23.24 -13.04 3.05
N GLY A 352 24.55 -12.82 2.88
CA GLY A 352 25.09 -11.94 1.85
C GLY A 352 24.76 -12.42 0.43
N GLU A 353 24.85 -13.71 0.17
CA GLU A 353 24.47 -14.33 -1.11
C GLU A 353 22.97 -14.17 -1.39
N ALA A 354 22.13 -14.37 -0.39
CA ALA A 354 20.69 -14.19 -0.52
C ALA A 354 20.33 -12.74 -0.88
N PHE A 355 20.97 -11.75 -0.25
CA PHE A 355 20.77 -10.33 -0.59
C PHE A 355 21.19 -10.00 -2.02
N ARG A 356 22.29 -10.56 -2.50
CA ARG A 356 22.71 -10.41 -3.91
C ARG A 356 21.72 -11.08 -4.85
N GLN A 357 21.28 -12.30 -4.54
CA GLN A 357 20.31 -13.03 -5.36
C GLN A 357 18.98 -12.31 -5.46
N MET A 358 18.50 -11.72 -4.37
CA MET A 358 17.26 -10.93 -4.36
C MET A 358 17.41 -9.57 -5.02
N GLY A 359 18.63 -9.16 -5.42
CA GLY A 359 18.89 -7.86 -6.03
C GLY A 359 18.85 -6.68 -5.03
N ILE A 360 18.95 -6.97 -3.73
CA ILE A 360 19.02 -5.95 -2.66
C ILE A 360 20.42 -5.32 -2.64
N VAL A 361 21.44 -6.12 -3.01
CA VAL A 361 22.82 -5.66 -3.13
C VAL A 361 23.22 -5.72 -4.59
N ALA A 362 23.81 -4.63 -5.11
CA ALA A 362 24.33 -4.58 -6.46
C ALA A 362 25.47 -5.62 -6.63
N GLN A 363 25.56 -6.24 -7.82
CA GLN A 363 26.57 -7.27 -8.10
C GLN A 363 28.00 -6.77 -7.91
N GLU A 364 28.24 -5.48 -8.17
CA GLU A 364 29.53 -4.78 -7.99
C GLU A 364 29.62 -4.02 -6.65
N GLY A 365 28.66 -4.26 -5.73
CA GLY A 365 28.62 -3.61 -4.44
C GLY A 365 29.84 -3.93 -3.57
N HIS A 366 30.26 -2.96 -2.73
CA HIS A 366 31.40 -3.10 -1.85
C HIS A 366 31.16 -4.23 -0.83
N GLN A 367 31.94 -5.30 -0.92
CA GLN A 367 31.82 -6.47 -0.03
C GLN A 367 31.88 -6.07 1.44
N ARG A 368 32.76 -5.13 1.79
CA ARG A 368 32.91 -4.60 3.15
C ARG A 368 31.61 -3.98 3.68
N THR A 369 30.90 -3.21 2.86
CA THR A 369 29.63 -2.57 3.25
C THR A 369 28.53 -3.61 3.50
N LEU A 370 28.53 -4.70 2.69
CA LEU A 370 27.60 -5.80 2.92
C LEU A 370 27.94 -6.57 4.20
N ASP A 371 29.22 -6.86 4.43
CA ASP A 371 29.67 -7.59 5.62
C ASP A 371 29.32 -6.81 6.90
N GLU A 372 29.54 -5.49 6.90
CA GLU A 372 29.16 -4.61 8.01
C GLU A 372 27.65 -4.54 8.25
N LEU A 373 26.82 -4.57 7.18
CA LEU A 373 25.36 -4.68 7.32
C LEU A 373 24.95 -6.02 7.92
N VAL A 374 25.51 -7.11 7.42
CA VAL A 374 25.22 -8.46 7.94
C VAL A 374 25.64 -8.58 9.40
N ASP A 375 26.77 -8.00 9.80
CA ASP A 375 27.23 -7.94 11.17
C ASP A 375 26.27 -7.16 12.07
N HIS A 376 25.87 -5.98 11.63
CA HIS A 376 24.91 -5.15 12.33
C HIS A 376 23.56 -5.84 12.49
N LEU A 377 23.08 -6.51 11.45
CA LEU A 377 21.86 -7.31 11.51
C LEU A 377 22.00 -8.45 12.53
N GLN A 378 23.14 -9.13 12.57
CA GLN A 378 23.35 -10.21 13.52
C GLN A 378 23.46 -9.73 14.98
N GLU A 379 24.19 -8.65 15.23
CA GLU A 379 24.39 -8.11 16.59
C GLU A 379 23.08 -7.58 17.22
N HIS A 380 22.26 -6.84 16.45
CA HIS A 380 21.04 -6.22 16.98
C HIS A 380 19.82 -7.13 16.91
N PHE A 381 19.92 -8.19 16.16
CA PHE A 381 18.82 -9.04 15.78
C PHE A 381 18.63 -10.22 16.74
N PHE A 382 19.74 -10.77 17.22
CA PHE A 382 19.73 -11.96 18.07
C PHE A 382 19.55 -11.64 19.54
N ASP A 383 19.90 -10.42 19.98
CA ASP A 383 19.71 -10.01 21.38
C ASP A 383 18.24 -9.65 21.70
N GLU A 384 17.49 -9.16 20.71
CA GLU A 384 16.04 -8.90 20.87
C GLU A 384 15.16 -10.15 20.66
N LEU A 385 15.71 -11.20 20.08
CA LEU A 385 14.99 -12.40 19.62
C LEU A 385 14.82 -13.51 20.64
N SER A 386 15.53 -13.47 21.75
CA SER A 386 15.52 -14.53 22.77
C SER A 386 14.27 -14.55 23.67
N ALA A 387 13.22 -13.79 23.33
CA ALA A 387 12.01 -13.72 24.14
C ALA A 387 10.93 -14.68 23.67
N ASP A 388 10.74 -15.78 24.39
CA ASP A 388 9.61 -16.74 24.26
C ASP A 388 8.21 -16.09 24.37
N SER A 389 8.13 -14.78 24.62
CA SER A 389 6.91 -14.03 24.94
C SER A 389 6.58 -12.93 23.92
N PHE A 390 7.05 -13.00 22.65
CA PHE A 390 6.72 -12.01 21.65
C PHE A 390 5.21 -11.95 21.37
N ALA A 391 4.59 -10.84 21.74
CA ALA A 391 3.21 -10.56 21.38
C ALA A 391 3.13 -9.30 20.51
N LEU A 392 2.13 -9.22 19.64
CA LEU A 392 1.91 -8.06 18.75
C LEU A 392 1.81 -6.73 19.52
N ARG A 393 1.32 -6.75 20.77
CA ARG A 393 1.26 -5.57 21.64
C ARG A 393 2.64 -4.97 21.96
N ASP A 394 3.68 -5.81 21.92
CA ASP A 394 5.05 -5.43 22.25
C ASP A 394 5.75 -4.82 21.04
N VAL A 395 5.16 -4.98 19.85
CA VAL A 395 5.56 -4.32 18.61
C VAL A 395 5.03 -2.90 18.61
N ASN A 396 5.74 -2.00 19.24
CA ASN A 396 5.45 -0.59 19.12
C ASN A 396 5.92 -0.11 17.72
N LEU A 397 4.99 -0.13 16.74
CA LEU A 397 5.23 0.39 15.38
C LEU A 397 5.78 1.83 15.42
N ARG A 398 5.49 2.58 16.46
CA ARG A 398 5.96 3.94 16.67
C ARG A 398 7.39 3.97 17.23
N SER A 399 7.71 3.13 18.21
CA SER A 399 9.09 3.00 18.72
C SER A 399 10.01 2.37 17.68
N ILE A 400 9.50 1.42 16.92
CA ILE A 400 10.18 0.86 15.74
C ILE A 400 10.58 1.95 14.75
N ILE A 401 9.77 2.99 14.57
CA ILE A 401 10.05 4.14 13.73
C ILE A 401 10.97 5.17 14.43
N GLU A 402 10.85 5.36 15.75
CA GLU A 402 11.55 6.42 16.50
C GLU A 402 12.96 6.01 17.00
N THR A 403 13.17 4.78 17.44
CA THR A 403 14.47 4.28 17.94
C THR A 403 15.59 4.28 16.88
N LYS A 404 15.27 4.60 15.68
CA LYS A 404 16.01 4.25 14.46
C LYS A 404 16.63 5.40 13.70
N MET A 405 16.47 6.59 14.20
CA MET A 405 17.32 7.73 13.79
C MET A 405 18.71 7.67 14.40
N GLU A 406 18.95 6.74 15.31
CA GLU A 406 20.18 6.64 16.09
C GLU A 406 21.28 5.77 15.46
N ALA A 407 20.98 4.88 14.53
CA ALA A 407 21.97 3.97 13.93
C ALA A 407 22.78 4.54 12.75
N LEU A 408 22.27 5.57 12.02
CA LEU A 408 23.04 6.19 10.92
C LEU A 408 24.38 6.80 11.35
N PRO A 409 24.50 7.45 12.55
CA PRO A 409 25.77 7.91 13.06
C PRO A 409 26.81 6.81 13.21
N ASP A 410 26.41 5.58 13.56
CA ASP A 410 27.33 4.46 13.77
C ASP A 410 27.99 3.99 12.47
N PHE A 411 27.24 3.92 11.36
CA PHE A 411 27.80 3.58 10.05
C PHE A 411 28.71 4.68 9.52
N LEU A 412 28.34 5.95 9.69
CA LEU A 412 29.17 7.07 9.30
C LEU A 412 30.43 7.19 10.19
N GLN A 413 30.33 6.83 11.48
CA GLN A 413 31.50 6.77 12.38
C GLN A 413 32.47 5.63 12.01
N ARG A 414 31.98 4.53 11.43
CA ARG A 414 32.79 3.42 10.90
C ARG A 414 33.46 3.75 9.54
N GLY A 415 33.28 4.97 9.03
CA GLY A 415 34.00 5.49 7.86
C GLY A 415 33.35 5.17 6.51
N MET A 416 32.07 4.73 6.50
CA MET A 416 31.31 4.56 5.26
C MET A 416 30.78 5.89 4.74
N SER A 417 30.89 6.13 3.44
CA SER A 417 30.26 7.29 2.82
C SER A 417 28.82 6.98 2.42
N VAL A 418 27.97 7.99 2.43
CA VAL A 418 26.57 7.87 1.92
C VAL A 418 26.56 7.36 0.47
N ARG A 419 27.58 7.69 -0.31
CA ARG A 419 27.73 7.27 -1.69
C ARG A 419 27.97 5.76 -1.80
N ASP A 420 28.85 5.18 -0.98
CA ASP A 420 29.19 3.74 -0.99
C ASP A 420 27.93 2.92 -0.67
N LEU A 421 27.12 3.44 0.24
CA LEU A 421 25.86 2.82 0.64
C LEU A 421 24.82 2.86 -0.50
N THR A 422 24.65 4.00 -1.18
CA THR A 422 23.68 4.13 -2.30
C THR A 422 24.11 3.38 -3.56
N GLU A 423 25.40 3.18 -3.77
CA GLU A 423 25.93 2.40 -4.88
C GLU A 423 25.85 0.89 -4.59
N THR A 424 25.87 0.48 -3.32
CA THR A 424 25.85 -0.93 -2.90
C THR A 424 24.42 -1.48 -2.79
N PHE A 425 23.48 -0.69 -2.28
CA PHE A 425 22.13 -1.19 -1.98
C PHE A 425 21.07 -0.63 -2.93
N GLN A 426 20.25 -1.55 -3.45
CA GLN A 426 19.07 -1.26 -4.26
C GLN A 426 17.89 -2.00 -3.67
N VAL A 427 16.73 -1.33 -3.54
CA VAL A 427 15.52 -2.01 -3.05
C VAL A 427 14.68 -2.44 -4.23
N PRO A 428 14.53 -3.75 -4.48
CA PRO A 428 13.64 -4.25 -5.51
C PRO A 428 12.18 -3.86 -5.23
N ARG A 429 11.40 -3.64 -6.29
CA ARG A 429 9.95 -3.34 -6.18
C ARG A 429 9.21 -4.40 -5.35
N ASP A 430 9.52 -5.67 -5.60
CA ASP A 430 8.90 -6.82 -4.94
C ASP A 430 9.12 -6.79 -3.43
N TRP A 431 10.32 -6.38 -3.00
CA TRP A 431 10.64 -6.21 -1.59
C TRP A 431 9.79 -5.12 -0.93
N ILE A 432 9.68 -3.94 -1.59
CA ILE A 432 8.86 -2.83 -1.08
C ILE A 432 7.39 -3.23 -0.92
N LEU A 433 6.85 -3.95 -1.92
CA LEU A 433 5.47 -4.42 -1.88
C LEU A 433 5.26 -5.47 -0.79
N LEU A 434 6.18 -6.41 -0.64
CA LEU A 434 6.12 -7.44 0.39
C LEU A 434 6.19 -6.83 1.80
N GLU A 435 7.09 -5.89 2.03
CA GLU A 435 7.20 -5.15 3.30
C GLU A 435 5.89 -4.42 3.61
N ARG A 436 5.38 -3.63 2.66
CA ARG A 436 4.12 -2.90 2.83
C ARG A 436 2.98 -3.84 3.20
N THR A 437 2.86 -4.95 2.48
CA THR A 437 1.83 -5.97 2.74
C THR A 437 1.99 -6.54 4.15
N SER A 438 3.21 -6.87 4.55
CA SER A 438 3.51 -7.41 5.88
C SER A 438 3.17 -6.42 7.00
N LEU A 439 3.49 -5.13 6.84
CA LEU A 439 3.17 -4.09 7.83
C LEU A 439 1.66 -3.87 7.97
N LEU A 440 0.92 -3.83 6.85
CA LEU A 440 -0.54 -3.69 6.88
C LEU A 440 -1.21 -4.92 7.50
N LEU A 441 -0.72 -6.12 7.16
CA LEU A 441 -1.18 -7.37 7.74
C LEU A 441 -0.95 -7.41 9.25
N LEU A 442 0.23 -6.99 9.71
CA LEU A 442 0.56 -6.89 11.12
C LEU A 442 -0.39 -5.93 11.84
N GLY A 443 -0.67 -4.76 11.25
CA GLY A 443 -1.65 -3.80 11.76
C GLY A 443 -3.05 -4.40 11.88
N LEU A 444 -3.51 -5.14 10.89
CA LEU A 444 -4.79 -5.82 10.91
C LEU A 444 -4.85 -6.89 12.01
N CYS A 445 -3.82 -7.72 12.11
CA CYS A 445 -3.74 -8.76 13.14
C CYS A 445 -3.69 -8.17 14.55
N THR A 446 -2.94 -7.07 14.77
CA THR A 446 -2.91 -6.34 16.06
C THR A 446 -4.28 -5.81 16.45
N HIS A 447 -5.07 -5.34 15.47
CA HIS A 447 -6.44 -4.87 15.72
C HIS A 447 -7.37 -6.03 16.11
N LEU A 448 -7.22 -7.20 15.51
CA LEU A 448 -8.01 -8.39 15.81
C LEU A 448 -7.61 -9.00 17.16
N ASP A 449 -6.34 -9.28 17.34
CA ASP A 449 -5.78 -9.88 18.57
C ASP A 449 -4.37 -9.32 18.85
N PRO A 450 -4.26 -8.34 19.76
CA PRO A 450 -2.95 -7.77 20.12
C PRO A 450 -2.04 -8.75 20.87
N THR A 451 -2.55 -9.90 21.32
CA THR A 451 -1.78 -10.92 22.06
C THR A 451 -1.28 -12.04 21.15
N MET A 452 -1.75 -12.08 19.90
CA MET A 452 -1.34 -13.08 18.92
C MET A 452 0.16 -13.01 18.66
N ASN A 453 0.77 -14.19 18.53
CA ASN A 453 2.11 -14.33 17.98
C ASN A 453 2.02 -14.81 16.52
N PRO A 454 2.17 -13.91 15.51
CA PRO A 454 2.03 -14.27 14.10
C PRO A 454 3.07 -15.30 13.65
N LEU A 455 4.16 -15.40 14.36
CA LEU A 455 5.29 -16.26 14.07
C LEU A 455 4.98 -17.72 14.32
N LYS A 456 4.25 -18.01 15.40
CA LYS A 456 3.73 -19.37 15.65
C LYS A 456 2.85 -19.83 14.48
N THR A 457 2.06 -18.93 13.91
CA THR A 457 1.18 -19.23 12.78
C THR A 457 1.96 -19.39 11.47
N LEU A 458 3.02 -18.60 11.26
CA LEU A 458 3.88 -18.68 10.08
C LEU A 458 4.85 -19.87 10.10
N ARG A 459 5.19 -20.37 11.29
CA ARG A 459 6.19 -21.43 11.50
C ARG A 459 6.05 -22.62 10.53
N PRO A 460 4.90 -23.27 10.33
CA PRO A 460 4.77 -24.41 9.42
C PRO A 460 5.12 -24.09 7.96
N TYR A 461 4.82 -22.85 7.53
CA TYR A 461 5.15 -22.38 6.18
C TYR A 461 6.65 -22.15 6.04
N LEU A 462 7.26 -21.53 7.04
CA LEU A 462 8.70 -21.26 7.08
C LEU A 462 9.50 -22.55 7.14
N GLU A 463 9.10 -23.51 7.94
CA GLU A 463 9.71 -24.83 8.02
C GLU A 463 9.67 -25.56 6.67
N ARG A 464 8.52 -25.58 6.00
CA ARG A 464 8.38 -26.16 4.66
C ARG A 464 9.27 -25.48 3.62
N ILE A 465 9.39 -24.16 3.69
CA ILE A 465 10.23 -23.37 2.76
C ILE A 465 11.71 -23.64 3.00
N VAL A 466 12.13 -23.70 4.26
CA VAL A 466 13.54 -23.84 4.63
C VAL A 466 14.04 -25.26 4.43
N PHE A 467 13.23 -26.26 4.76
CA PHE A 467 13.69 -27.65 4.83
C PHE A 467 13.17 -28.54 3.71
N GLY A 468 12.08 -28.16 3.02
CA GLY A 468 11.54 -28.93 1.88
C GLY A 468 11.15 -30.38 2.18
N ILE A 469 11.10 -30.81 3.45
CA ILE A 469 11.04 -32.20 3.87
C ILE A 469 10.11 -32.37 5.08
N GLU A 470 9.36 -33.45 5.05
CA GLU A 470 8.72 -34.11 6.20
C GLU A 470 9.82 -34.74 7.06
N ASP A 471 9.70 -34.55 8.38
CA ASP A 471 10.32 -35.29 9.50
C ASP A 471 11.71 -34.90 10.07
N ASP A 472 11.68 -34.79 11.39
CA ASP A 472 12.70 -35.00 12.44
C ASP A 472 13.76 -33.94 12.79
N TRP A 473 13.88 -32.84 12.10
CA TRP A 473 14.77 -31.74 12.55
C TRP A 473 14.12 -30.78 13.53
N MET A 474 12.90 -31.07 13.95
CA MET A 474 12.02 -30.19 14.73
C MET A 474 12.55 -29.77 16.09
N ALA A 475 13.31 -30.61 16.79
CA ALA A 475 13.75 -30.33 18.16
C ALA A 475 14.97 -29.35 18.23
N VAL A 476 15.87 -29.40 17.23
CA VAL A 476 17.06 -28.52 17.17
C VAL A 476 16.66 -27.11 16.72
N ILE A 477 15.61 -27.01 15.92
CA ILE A 477 15.19 -25.79 15.25
C ILE A 477 14.09 -25.06 16.01
N ALA A 478 13.36 -25.73 16.91
CA ALA A 478 12.28 -25.13 17.68
C ALA A 478 12.73 -23.88 18.47
N ASN A 479 13.91 -23.89 19.05
CA ASN A 479 14.46 -22.75 19.76
C ASN A 479 15.03 -21.68 18.82
N ALA A 480 15.63 -22.08 17.70
CA ALA A 480 16.17 -21.13 16.71
C ALA A 480 15.06 -20.41 15.89
N PHE A 481 13.88 -21.04 15.72
CA PHE A 481 12.79 -20.47 14.94
C PHE A 481 11.96 -19.41 15.67
N THR A 482 11.86 -19.47 16.98
CA THR A 482 11.20 -18.42 17.76
C THR A 482 11.99 -17.12 17.64
N ASP A 483 13.31 -17.24 17.65
CA ASP A 483 14.25 -16.14 17.44
C ASP A 483 14.18 -15.57 16.01
N PHE A 484 13.90 -16.42 15.03
CA PHE A 484 13.96 -16.13 13.61
C PHE A 484 12.87 -15.20 13.09
N ALA A 485 11.67 -15.37 13.49
CA ALA A 485 10.54 -14.76 12.80
C ALA A 485 10.29 -13.30 13.25
N VAL A 486 10.70 -12.90 14.48
CA VAL A 486 10.88 -11.49 14.86
C VAL A 486 11.92 -10.89 13.93
N GLY A 487 12.92 -11.66 13.61
CA GLY A 487 13.99 -11.35 12.73
C GLY A 487 13.60 -10.95 11.33
N VAL A 488 12.74 -11.67 10.67
CA VAL A 488 12.32 -11.35 9.29
C VAL A 488 11.66 -9.97 9.23
N VAL A 489 10.74 -9.68 10.13
CA VAL A 489 10.07 -8.37 10.17
C VAL A 489 11.07 -7.26 10.46
N THR A 490 12.05 -7.51 11.35
CA THR A 490 13.07 -6.53 11.72
C THR A 490 14.09 -6.34 10.58
N VAL A 491 14.53 -7.41 9.87
CA VAL A 491 15.41 -7.31 8.68
C VAL A 491 14.73 -6.50 7.58
N PHE A 492 13.47 -6.77 7.27
CA PHE A 492 12.69 -5.98 6.33
C PHE A 492 12.70 -4.50 6.72
N GLN A 493 12.50 -4.24 8.01
CA GLN A 493 12.49 -2.87 8.51
C GLN A 493 13.88 -2.22 8.52
N GLU A 494 14.96 -2.94 8.89
CA GLU A 494 16.33 -2.42 8.92
C GLU A 494 16.88 -2.14 7.52
N ILE A 495 16.72 -3.07 6.58
CA ILE A 495 17.14 -2.85 5.18
C ILE A 495 16.44 -1.63 4.60
N ASN A 496 15.14 -1.50 4.78
CA ASN A 496 14.41 -0.33 4.31
C ASN A 496 14.80 0.96 5.01
N ARG A 497 15.11 0.91 6.29
CA ARG A 497 15.61 2.07 7.03
C ARG A 497 16.99 2.48 6.56
N PHE A 498 17.85 1.51 6.36
CA PHE A 498 19.19 1.74 5.87
C PHE A 498 19.16 2.41 4.49
N VAL A 499 18.42 1.84 3.53
CA VAL A 499 18.25 2.42 2.20
C VAL A 499 17.50 3.76 2.23
N ARG A 500 16.53 3.94 3.13
CA ARG A 500 15.81 5.22 3.32
C ARG A 500 16.71 6.35 3.77
N ARG A 501 17.73 6.06 4.57
CA ARG A 501 18.71 7.05 5.07
C ARG A 501 19.74 7.42 4.03
N LEU A 502 19.98 6.54 3.03
CA LEU A 502 20.94 6.76 1.97
C LEU A 502 20.43 7.67 0.85
N ASN A 503 19.12 7.76 0.70
CA ASN A 503 18.46 8.57 -0.31
C ASN A 503 18.05 9.97 0.21
N VAL A 504 18.48 10.38 1.40
CA VAL A 504 18.41 11.72 1.97
C VAL A 504 19.78 12.37 1.89
#